data_930388419201f451a1cfbd49954e4361
#
_entry.id   930388419201f451a1cfbd49954e4361
#
_cell.length_a   1.000
_cell.length_b   1.000
_cell.length_c   1.000
_cell.angle_alpha   90.00
_cell.angle_beta   90.00
_cell.angle_gamma   90.00
#
_symmetry.space_group_name_H-M   'P 1'
#
loop_
_entity.id
_entity.type
_entity.pdbx_description
1 polymer ?
#
loop_
_entity_poly.entity_id
_entity_poly.type
_entity_poly.pdbx_seq_one_letter_code
_entity_poly.pdbx_strand_id
1 'polypeptide(L)'
;MNRTRSGSTFRHCLAGSLLAVSTLAIAGMATAETIYLPITRVGEWPVPCAEEKLGTCHNRWHPDIKPAATANQGDTVIVETRDALDGPYRWDSGPKTVAASNLNLVHPLTGPLYVNGAERGDVLAVTVLDVIPGPDRFGYTIIVPGFGFLRDVFPNPYIVHWKLLQRPTGVYYAISDDLPGVELPLHGFTGTIGVGLGMPEIETAYQREEELRKAGGFVLPPEPQDAVPSDVCGPGGKAASRCLRTVPPRENGGNSDVKQMVRGTTLLFPCWVKGCMLSMGDTHFAQGDGEVSGTAIEMNAVVTVKVEVRKGQGAYVRWPQIEGKAVPGILKDLEPDRFVATMGIPVKPKGELPAPLKYLDGARFGNLTNMSEDTTLAARDSLLKMIDLLTGPQSPSKHKLSREQAYILCSVACDLKISNMVDVPNFVVTTVLHVDVFK
;
A
#
# COMPACT_ATOMS: atom_id res chain seq x y z
N MET A 1 88.48 -28.84 32.52
CA MET A 1 89.44 -29.70 31.79
C MET A 1 89.00 -29.92 30.38
N ASN A 2 89.89 -29.56 29.43
CA ASN A 2 89.99 -29.90 28.02
C ASN A 2 88.69 -29.77 27.11
N ARG A 3 88.69 -28.76 26.27
CA ARG A 3 89.25 -28.62 24.92
C ARG A 3 88.91 -29.81 23.96
N THR A 4 88.13 -29.55 22.86
CA THR A 4 88.75 -29.46 21.56
C THR A 4 87.80 -28.90 20.52
N ARG A 5 88.40 -28.14 19.59
CA ARG A 5 87.87 -27.43 18.41
C ARG A 5 87.69 -28.40 17.23
N SER A 6 86.81 -28.01 16.29
CA SER A 6 86.99 -28.06 14.81
C SER A 6 85.57 -28.13 14.20
N GLY A 7 85.17 -27.45 13.18
CA GLY A 7 85.81 -26.75 12.09
C GLY A 7 84.70 -26.43 11.06
N SER A 8 84.85 -25.34 10.45
CA SER A 8 83.94 -24.66 9.52
C SER A 8 83.56 -25.45 8.25
N THR A 9 82.36 -25.24 7.73
CA THR A 9 82.14 -25.08 6.31
C THR A 9 80.86 -24.25 6.02
N PHE A 10 81.06 -23.08 5.48
CA PHE A 10 80.03 -22.21 4.93
C PHE A 10 79.48 -22.83 3.63
N ARG A 11 78.17 -23.04 3.55
CA ARG A 11 77.43 -23.19 2.30
C ARG A 11 76.44 -22.07 2.17
N HIS A 12 76.63 -21.20 1.17
CA HIS A 12 75.68 -20.20 0.75
C HIS A 12 74.48 -20.89 0.10
N CYS A 13 73.29 -20.72 0.67
CA CYS A 13 72.03 -20.93 -0.01
C CYS A 13 71.47 -19.59 -0.40
N LEU A 14 71.39 -19.33 -1.70
CA LEU A 14 70.63 -18.26 -2.27
C LEU A 14 69.12 -18.52 -2.01
N ALA A 15 68.51 -17.71 -1.18
CA ALA A 15 67.10 -17.65 -1.02
C ALA A 15 66.53 -16.68 -2.10
N GLY A 16 65.90 -17.27 -3.11
CA GLY A 16 65.10 -16.52 -4.09
C GLY A 16 63.81 -16.05 -3.41
N SER A 17 63.67 -14.74 -3.24
CA SER A 17 62.41 -14.12 -2.79
C SER A 17 61.42 -14.06 -3.96
N LEU A 18 60.43 -14.95 -3.97
CA LEU A 18 59.23 -14.77 -4.78
C LEU A 18 58.40 -13.63 -4.19
N LEU A 19 58.40 -12.48 -4.88
CA LEU A 19 57.40 -11.44 -4.67
C LEU A 19 56.04 -11.97 -5.18
N ALA A 20 55.15 -12.35 -4.29
CA ALA A 20 53.74 -12.54 -4.61
C ALA A 20 53.09 -11.15 -4.82
N VAL A 21 52.85 -10.78 -6.05
CA VAL A 21 52.06 -9.63 -6.41
C VAL A 21 50.58 -10.01 -6.13
N SER A 22 50.07 -9.62 -4.98
CA SER A 22 48.64 -9.65 -4.69
C SER A 22 47.95 -8.57 -5.52
N THR A 23 47.34 -8.96 -6.61
CA THR A 23 46.36 -8.12 -7.31
C THR A 23 45.17 -7.90 -6.39
N LEU A 24 45.12 -6.79 -5.66
CA LEU A 24 43.88 -6.29 -5.08
C LEU A 24 42.94 -6.00 -6.26
N ALA A 25 41.92 -6.86 -6.42
CA ALA A 25 40.76 -6.51 -7.22
C ALA A 25 40.05 -5.37 -6.49
N ILE A 26 40.23 -4.15 -6.96
CA ILE A 26 39.38 -3.02 -6.60
C ILE A 26 38.03 -3.37 -7.19
N ALA A 27 37.13 -3.92 -6.37
CA ALA A 27 35.72 -3.99 -6.73
C ALA A 27 35.28 -2.52 -6.92
N GLY A 28 35.15 -2.12 -8.18
CA GLY A 28 34.62 -0.81 -8.51
C GLY A 28 33.30 -0.65 -7.77
N MET A 29 33.19 0.34 -6.88
CA MET A 29 31.89 0.76 -6.35
C MET A 29 31.07 1.21 -7.56
N ALA A 30 30.07 0.43 -7.94
CA ALA A 30 29.10 0.86 -8.92
C ALA A 30 28.48 2.16 -8.38
N THR A 31 28.57 3.22 -9.16
CA THR A 31 27.89 4.48 -8.82
C THR A 31 26.39 4.22 -8.83
N ALA A 32 25.68 4.68 -7.79
CA ALA A 32 24.24 4.61 -7.76
C ALA A 32 23.63 5.36 -8.94
N GLU A 33 22.73 4.71 -9.66
CA GLU A 33 22.08 5.27 -10.84
C GLU A 33 20.63 5.68 -10.50
N THR A 34 20.03 6.46 -11.38
CA THR A 34 18.61 6.76 -11.34
C THR A 34 17.89 6.01 -12.45
N ILE A 35 17.01 5.11 -12.07
CA ILE A 35 16.16 4.32 -12.96
C ILE A 35 14.79 4.99 -13.04
N TYR A 36 14.26 5.13 -14.24
CA TYR A 36 12.95 5.72 -14.47
C TYR A 36 11.97 4.72 -15.05
N LEU A 37 10.84 4.54 -14.41
CA LEU A 37 9.70 3.73 -14.83
C LEU A 37 8.52 4.64 -15.19
N PRO A 38 8.43 5.11 -16.43
CA PRO A 38 7.36 5.98 -16.87
C PRO A 38 6.07 5.22 -17.15
N ILE A 39 4.97 5.99 -17.24
CA ILE A 39 3.70 5.55 -17.82
C ILE A 39 3.39 6.36 -19.09
N THR A 40 2.68 5.76 -20.04
CA THR A 40 2.20 6.48 -21.23
C THR A 40 1.06 7.42 -20.85
N ARG A 41 1.05 8.65 -21.42
CA ARG A 41 0.02 9.66 -21.19
C ARG A 41 -0.55 10.21 -22.48
N VAL A 42 -1.81 10.66 -22.40
CA VAL A 42 -2.43 11.52 -23.42
C VAL A 42 -2.75 12.85 -22.72
N GLY A 43 -2.00 13.89 -23.09
CA GLY A 43 -1.97 15.12 -22.30
C GLY A 43 -1.42 14.86 -20.89
N GLU A 44 -2.17 15.23 -19.86
CA GLU A 44 -1.77 15.01 -18.46
C GLU A 44 -2.23 13.66 -17.91
N TRP A 45 -3.12 12.96 -18.63
CA TRP A 45 -3.80 11.75 -18.16
C TRP A 45 -3.11 10.46 -18.59
N PRO A 46 -2.90 9.51 -17.69
CA PRO A 46 -2.42 8.18 -18.05
C PRO A 46 -3.37 7.46 -19.00
N VAL A 47 -2.80 6.67 -19.90
CA VAL A 47 -3.60 5.67 -20.63
C VAL A 47 -3.91 4.48 -19.72
N PRO A 48 -5.00 3.73 -19.96
CA PRO A 48 -5.28 2.51 -19.22
C PRO A 48 -4.12 1.50 -19.26
N CYS A 49 -3.97 0.69 -18.23
CA CYS A 49 -2.92 -0.33 -18.11
C CYS A 49 -2.89 -1.30 -19.32
N ALA A 50 -4.05 -1.69 -19.81
CA ALA A 50 -4.19 -2.56 -20.99
C ALA A 50 -3.71 -1.90 -22.30
N GLU A 51 -3.61 -0.57 -22.34
CA GLU A 51 -3.15 0.21 -23.50
C GLU A 51 -1.67 0.63 -23.35
N GLU A 52 -1.02 0.29 -22.22
CA GLU A 52 0.37 0.61 -21.95
C GLU A 52 1.31 -0.13 -22.91
N LYS A 53 2.10 0.63 -23.70
CA LYS A 53 2.99 0.08 -24.71
C LYS A 53 4.42 -0.12 -24.23
N LEU A 54 4.79 0.49 -23.11
CA LEU A 54 6.14 0.41 -22.54
C LEU A 54 6.37 -0.92 -21.78
N GLY A 55 5.30 -1.71 -21.57
CA GLY A 55 5.37 -2.94 -20.78
C GLY A 55 5.64 -2.70 -19.29
N THR A 56 5.33 -1.50 -18.80
CA THR A 56 5.57 -1.09 -17.41
C THR A 56 4.36 -1.30 -16.51
N CYS A 57 3.26 -1.82 -17.03
CA CYS A 57 2.03 -1.99 -16.25
C CYS A 57 1.58 -3.44 -16.15
N HIS A 58 1.08 -3.82 -14.97
CA HIS A 58 0.34 -5.05 -14.73
C HIS A 58 -0.68 -4.84 -13.61
N ASN A 59 -1.72 -5.69 -13.54
CA ASN A 59 -2.74 -5.63 -12.48
C ASN A 59 -3.00 -7.00 -11.82
N ARG A 60 -2.02 -7.88 -11.87
CA ARG A 60 -2.04 -9.22 -11.26
C ARG A 60 -0.68 -9.57 -10.69
N TRP A 61 -0.65 -10.53 -9.77
CA TRP A 61 0.57 -11.14 -9.26
C TRP A 61 0.78 -12.51 -9.88
N HIS A 62 1.89 -12.69 -10.62
CA HIS A 62 2.35 -13.98 -11.14
C HIS A 62 3.86 -13.93 -11.45
N PRO A 63 4.64 -15.00 -11.18
CA PRO A 63 6.08 -15.00 -11.44
C PRO A 63 6.48 -14.90 -12.92
N ASP A 64 5.56 -15.21 -13.83
CA ASP A 64 5.80 -15.11 -15.28
C ASP A 64 5.62 -13.70 -15.85
N ILE A 65 5.18 -12.75 -15.05
CA ILE A 65 5.15 -11.34 -15.45
C ILE A 65 6.58 -10.85 -15.55
N LYS A 66 6.97 -10.38 -16.72
CA LYS A 66 8.35 -9.97 -17.00
C LYS A 66 8.71 -8.66 -16.30
N PRO A 67 9.97 -8.48 -15.89
CA PRO A 67 10.41 -7.20 -15.35
C PRO A 67 10.36 -6.10 -16.40
N ALA A 68 9.87 -4.93 -16.00
CA ALA A 68 9.84 -3.71 -16.82
C ALA A 68 11.19 -3.00 -16.85
N ALA A 69 11.96 -3.11 -15.76
CA ALA A 69 13.30 -2.53 -15.62
C ALA A 69 14.14 -3.35 -14.64
N THR A 70 15.45 -3.00 -14.60
CA THR A 70 16.42 -3.59 -13.70
C THR A 70 17.14 -2.48 -12.94
N ALA A 71 17.34 -2.67 -11.63
CA ALA A 71 18.12 -1.78 -10.77
C ALA A 71 19.21 -2.55 -10.04
N ASN A 72 20.23 -1.86 -9.59
CA ASN A 72 21.23 -2.35 -8.67
C ASN A 72 20.93 -1.91 -7.24
N GLN A 73 21.54 -2.59 -6.28
CA GLN A 73 21.50 -2.14 -4.89
C GLN A 73 22.06 -0.73 -4.77
N GLY A 74 21.32 0.16 -4.11
CA GLY A 74 21.68 1.55 -3.88
C GLY A 74 21.10 2.52 -4.92
N ASP A 75 20.54 2.03 -6.02
CA ASP A 75 19.92 2.87 -7.04
C ASP A 75 18.68 3.59 -6.52
N THR A 76 18.46 4.78 -7.08
CA THR A 76 17.22 5.54 -6.92
C THR A 76 16.29 5.19 -8.06
N VAL A 77 15.03 4.92 -7.75
CA VAL A 77 14.01 4.56 -8.76
C VAL A 77 12.90 5.59 -8.71
N ILE A 78 12.63 6.21 -9.85
CA ILE A 78 11.49 7.12 -10.04
C ILE A 78 10.42 6.34 -10.78
N VAL A 79 9.25 6.22 -10.17
CA VAL A 79 8.13 5.42 -10.66
C VAL A 79 6.92 6.33 -10.85
N GLU A 80 6.39 6.40 -12.05
CA GLU A 80 5.08 6.99 -12.26
C GLU A 80 4.00 5.94 -12.01
N THR A 81 2.96 6.31 -11.29
CA THR A 81 1.85 5.41 -10.92
C THR A 81 0.52 5.91 -11.47
N ARG A 82 -0.38 4.98 -11.76
CA ARG A 82 -1.79 5.23 -12.03
C ARG A 82 -2.58 5.20 -10.73
N ASP A 83 -3.75 5.85 -10.74
CA ASP A 83 -4.72 5.71 -9.64
C ASP A 83 -5.26 4.28 -9.53
N ALA A 84 -5.91 3.96 -8.41
CA ALA A 84 -6.39 2.62 -8.06
C ALA A 84 -7.27 1.95 -9.12
N LEU A 85 -8.08 2.73 -9.85
CA LEU A 85 -9.09 2.21 -10.78
C LEU A 85 -8.69 2.32 -12.26
N ASP A 86 -7.43 2.65 -12.56
CA ASP A 86 -6.89 2.73 -13.92
C ASP A 86 -7.47 3.89 -14.75
N GLY A 87 -7.75 5.03 -14.10
CA GLY A 87 -8.02 6.30 -14.73
C GLY A 87 -9.41 6.49 -15.35
N PRO A 88 -10.52 5.91 -14.84
CA PRO A 88 -11.86 6.15 -15.42
C PRO A 88 -12.46 7.48 -14.98
N TYR A 89 -11.88 8.12 -13.95
CA TYR A 89 -12.45 9.32 -13.34
C TYR A 89 -11.84 10.60 -13.88
N ARG A 90 -12.69 11.61 -14.02
CA ARG A 90 -12.39 12.98 -14.49
C ARG A 90 -13.22 13.98 -13.69
N TRP A 91 -12.98 15.26 -13.92
CA TRP A 91 -13.71 16.34 -13.26
C TRP A 91 -15.23 16.33 -13.48
N ASP A 92 -15.71 15.72 -14.54
CA ASP A 92 -17.13 15.57 -14.91
C ASP A 92 -17.73 14.21 -14.52
N SER A 93 -16.95 13.36 -13.86
CA SER A 93 -17.43 12.06 -13.38
C SER A 93 -18.46 12.23 -12.27
N GLY A 94 -19.46 11.38 -12.27
CA GLY A 94 -20.53 11.40 -11.29
C GLY A 94 -20.89 10.01 -10.76
N PRO A 95 -21.97 9.89 -10.00
CA PRO A 95 -22.41 8.61 -9.42
C PRO A 95 -22.61 7.50 -10.44
N LYS A 96 -22.97 7.82 -11.68
CA LYS A 96 -23.10 6.83 -12.77
C LYS A 96 -21.74 6.22 -13.14
N THR A 97 -20.70 7.03 -13.18
CA THR A 97 -19.32 6.55 -13.41
C THR A 97 -18.89 5.61 -12.30
N VAL A 98 -19.19 5.98 -11.05
CA VAL A 98 -18.88 5.13 -9.87
C VAL A 98 -19.65 3.80 -9.92
N ALA A 99 -20.92 3.83 -10.26
CA ALA A 99 -21.74 2.60 -10.40
C ALA A 99 -21.23 1.66 -11.50
N ALA A 100 -20.51 2.20 -12.49
CA ALA A 100 -19.91 1.44 -13.59
C ALA A 100 -18.46 1.02 -13.33
N SER A 101 -17.94 1.22 -12.13
CA SER A 101 -16.55 0.86 -11.78
C SER A 101 -16.26 -0.62 -12.06
N ASN A 102 -15.18 -0.86 -12.78
CA ASN A 102 -14.73 -2.21 -13.11
C ASN A 102 -13.60 -2.65 -12.16
N LEU A 103 -13.95 -3.43 -11.14
CA LEU A 103 -12.98 -3.92 -10.17
C LEU A 103 -11.98 -4.94 -10.73
N ASN A 104 -12.11 -5.39 -11.97
CA ASN A 104 -11.11 -6.26 -12.61
C ASN A 104 -9.84 -5.49 -13.01
N LEU A 105 -9.92 -4.18 -13.15
CA LEU A 105 -8.79 -3.31 -13.46
C LEU A 105 -7.89 -3.03 -12.23
N VAL A 106 -8.43 -3.21 -11.03
CA VAL A 106 -7.83 -2.84 -9.73
C VAL A 106 -6.75 -3.83 -9.32
N HIS A 107 -5.54 -3.43 -8.95
CA HIS A 107 -4.93 -2.13 -9.10
C HIS A 107 -3.90 -2.19 -10.22
N PRO A 108 -3.80 -1.19 -11.07
CA PRO A 108 -2.73 -1.10 -12.05
C PRO A 108 -1.42 -0.74 -11.34
N LEU A 109 -0.41 -1.59 -11.47
CA LEU A 109 0.88 -1.42 -10.84
C LEU A 109 1.94 -1.12 -11.89
N THR A 110 2.84 -0.20 -11.60
CA THR A 110 4.04 0.04 -12.39
C THR A 110 5.17 -0.85 -11.89
N GLY A 111 5.75 -1.60 -12.80
CA GLY A 111 6.76 -2.63 -12.54
C GLY A 111 6.54 -3.87 -13.40
N PRO A 112 7.10 -5.03 -13.02
CA PRO A 112 8.00 -5.25 -11.90
C PRO A 112 9.42 -4.70 -12.13
N LEU A 113 10.06 -4.23 -11.08
CA LEU A 113 11.47 -3.88 -11.06
C LEU A 113 12.29 -5.09 -10.59
N TYR A 114 13.20 -5.57 -11.42
CA TYR A 114 14.16 -6.61 -11.05
C TYR A 114 15.36 -5.95 -10.33
N VAL A 115 15.67 -6.39 -9.11
CA VAL A 115 16.82 -5.88 -8.36
C VAL A 115 17.97 -6.89 -8.43
N ASN A 116 19.07 -6.48 -9.06
CA ASN A 116 20.27 -7.32 -9.22
C ASN A 116 20.82 -7.78 -7.87
N GLY A 117 21.17 -9.07 -7.81
CA GLY A 117 21.74 -9.69 -6.61
C GLY A 117 20.71 -10.05 -5.53
N ALA A 118 19.44 -9.68 -5.68
CA ALA A 118 18.39 -10.14 -4.78
C ALA A 118 17.99 -11.58 -5.10
N GLU A 119 17.96 -12.43 -4.10
CA GLU A 119 17.62 -13.86 -4.20
C GLU A 119 16.48 -14.20 -3.22
N ARG A 120 15.83 -15.35 -3.46
CA ARG A 120 14.84 -15.87 -2.51
C ARG A 120 15.48 -16.02 -1.12
N GLY A 121 14.82 -15.51 -0.08
CA GLY A 121 15.32 -15.53 1.30
C GLY A 121 16.10 -14.27 1.70
N ASP A 122 16.31 -13.33 0.78
CA ASP A 122 16.75 -11.98 1.13
C ASP A 122 15.57 -11.09 1.54
N VAL A 123 15.88 -9.86 1.90
CA VAL A 123 14.89 -8.80 2.11
C VAL A 123 15.22 -7.64 1.19
N LEU A 124 14.21 -7.14 0.48
CA LEU A 124 14.30 -5.89 -0.24
C LEU A 124 13.87 -4.75 0.71
N ALA A 125 14.78 -3.84 0.98
CA ALA A 125 14.51 -2.61 1.72
C ALA A 125 14.26 -1.48 0.72
N VAL A 126 13.06 -0.89 0.77
CA VAL A 126 12.59 0.16 -0.12
C VAL A 126 12.38 1.43 0.70
N THR A 127 13.28 2.40 0.57
CA THR A 127 13.16 3.68 1.28
C THR A 127 12.39 4.67 0.42
N VAL A 128 11.28 5.17 0.94
CA VAL A 128 10.47 6.20 0.27
C VAL A 128 11.19 7.55 0.39
N LEU A 129 11.61 8.11 -0.74
CA LEU A 129 12.32 9.39 -0.79
C LEU A 129 11.37 10.56 -1.04
N ASP A 130 10.38 10.37 -1.93
CA ASP A 130 9.37 11.38 -2.22
C ASP A 130 8.11 10.75 -2.84
N VAL A 131 6.96 11.42 -2.65
CA VAL A 131 5.69 11.10 -3.31
C VAL A 131 5.02 12.41 -3.67
N ILE A 132 4.79 12.66 -4.95
CA ILE A 132 4.16 13.89 -5.43
C ILE A 132 3.02 13.58 -6.40
N PRO A 133 1.95 14.41 -6.43
CA PRO A 133 0.86 14.26 -7.38
C PRO A 133 1.32 14.30 -8.83
N GLY A 134 0.67 13.53 -9.69
CA GLY A 134 0.85 13.57 -11.14
C GLY A 134 0.54 14.94 -11.76
N PRO A 135 0.82 15.12 -13.07
CA PRO A 135 0.62 16.41 -13.74
C PRO A 135 -0.85 16.81 -13.85
N ASP A 136 -1.78 15.87 -13.85
CA ASP A 136 -3.24 16.09 -13.89
C ASP A 136 -3.80 16.79 -12.66
N ARG A 137 -3.06 16.78 -11.53
CA ARG A 137 -3.43 17.45 -10.28
C ARG A 137 -4.85 17.12 -9.80
N PHE A 138 -5.32 15.95 -10.13
CA PHE A 138 -6.64 15.43 -9.83
C PHE A 138 -6.56 14.32 -8.80
N GLY A 139 -7.50 14.31 -7.87
CA GLY A 139 -7.77 13.18 -6.97
C GLY A 139 -9.26 12.95 -6.83
N TYR A 140 -9.63 11.78 -6.38
CA TYR A 140 -11.02 11.44 -6.08
C TYR A 140 -11.10 10.49 -4.90
N THR A 141 -12.26 10.50 -4.24
CA THR A 141 -12.65 9.53 -3.21
C THR A 141 -14.08 9.10 -3.50
N ILE A 142 -14.35 7.78 -3.50
CA ILE A 142 -15.64 7.25 -3.92
C ILE A 142 -16.25 6.28 -2.91
N ILE A 143 -17.56 6.11 -3.00
CA ILE A 143 -18.30 5.02 -2.37
C ILE A 143 -18.79 4.12 -3.48
N VAL A 144 -18.16 2.95 -3.65
CA VAL A 144 -18.59 1.94 -4.63
C VAL A 144 -19.68 1.06 -4.02
N PRO A 145 -20.84 0.88 -4.68
CA PRO A 145 -21.90 0.02 -4.19
C PRO A 145 -21.39 -1.39 -3.85
N GLY A 146 -21.69 -1.86 -2.62
CA GLY A 146 -21.28 -3.18 -2.16
C GLY A 146 -19.82 -3.28 -1.68
N PHE A 147 -19.07 -2.17 -1.68
CA PHE A 147 -17.69 -2.09 -1.20
C PHE A 147 -17.58 -1.09 -0.02
N GLY A 148 -16.44 -1.09 0.68
CA GLY A 148 -16.22 -0.25 1.86
C GLY A 148 -16.71 -0.87 3.18
N PHE A 149 -16.30 -0.28 4.30
CA PHE A 149 -16.58 -0.83 5.63
C PHE A 149 -18.05 -0.69 6.03
N LEU A 150 -18.71 0.39 5.63
CA LEU A 150 -20.13 0.66 5.89
C LEU A 150 -21.01 0.46 4.63
N ARG A 151 -20.67 -0.52 3.78
CA ARG A 151 -21.36 -0.77 2.50
C ARG A 151 -22.86 -1.07 2.61
N ASP A 152 -23.33 -1.47 3.79
CA ASP A 152 -24.73 -1.67 4.11
C ASP A 152 -25.49 -0.38 4.46
N VAL A 153 -24.77 0.61 4.99
CA VAL A 153 -25.31 1.94 5.35
C VAL A 153 -25.26 2.88 4.15
N PHE A 154 -24.23 2.74 3.31
CA PHE A 154 -24.01 3.57 2.12
C PHE A 154 -24.05 2.72 0.85
N PRO A 155 -25.24 2.27 0.42
CA PRO A 155 -25.38 1.39 -0.73
C PRO A 155 -25.33 2.11 -2.08
N ASN A 156 -25.40 3.45 -2.07
CA ASN A 156 -25.47 4.25 -3.29
C ASN A 156 -24.09 4.76 -3.71
N PRO A 157 -23.82 4.84 -5.04
CA PRO A 157 -22.56 5.39 -5.52
C PRO A 157 -22.43 6.87 -5.18
N TYR A 158 -21.23 7.28 -4.77
CA TYR A 158 -20.92 8.68 -4.45
C TYR A 158 -19.48 9.00 -4.88
N ILE A 159 -19.19 10.27 -5.16
CA ILE A 159 -17.84 10.74 -5.52
C ILE A 159 -17.59 12.13 -4.93
N VAL A 160 -16.36 12.33 -4.49
CA VAL A 160 -15.78 13.62 -4.15
C VAL A 160 -14.54 13.84 -5.01
N HIS A 161 -14.45 14.97 -5.67
CA HIS A 161 -13.31 15.37 -6.49
C HIS A 161 -12.37 16.27 -5.68
N TRP A 162 -11.06 16.05 -5.85
CA TRP A 162 -10.03 16.81 -5.14
C TRP A 162 -9.11 17.54 -6.10
N LYS A 163 -8.89 18.84 -5.84
CA LYS A 163 -7.88 19.67 -6.48
C LYS A 163 -6.58 19.55 -5.70
N LEU A 164 -5.54 18.98 -6.33
CA LEU A 164 -4.22 18.77 -5.70
C LEU A 164 -3.33 19.97 -6.02
N LEU A 165 -3.27 20.92 -5.11
CA LEU A 165 -2.63 22.22 -5.29
C LEU A 165 -1.27 22.26 -4.59
N GLN A 166 -0.42 23.22 -5.01
CA GLN A 166 0.89 23.44 -4.41
C GLN A 166 1.01 24.90 -3.96
N ARG A 167 1.45 25.11 -2.71
CA ARG A 167 1.77 26.43 -2.19
C ARG A 167 3.07 26.95 -2.78
N PRO A 168 3.32 28.25 -2.78
CA PRO A 168 4.62 28.83 -3.18
C PRO A 168 5.81 28.26 -2.40
N THR A 169 5.58 27.73 -1.19
CA THR A 169 6.56 27.04 -0.35
C THR A 169 6.92 25.62 -0.83
N GLY A 170 6.25 25.11 -1.87
CA GLY A 170 6.42 23.74 -2.37
C GLY A 170 5.52 22.70 -1.71
N VAL A 171 4.81 23.02 -0.63
CA VAL A 171 3.94 22.11 0.09
C VAL A 171 2.65 21.86 -0.70
N TYR A 172 2.30 20.59 -0.90
CA TYR A 172 1.05 20.19 -1.54
C TYR A 172 -0.10 20.12 -0.54
N TYR A 173 -1.31 20.42 -1.00
CA TYR A 173 -2.55 20.30 -0.26
C TYR A 173 -3.72 19.98 -1.20
N ALA A 174 -4.75 19.35 -0.67
CA ALA A 174 -5.98 19.00 -1.38
C ALA A 174 -7.16 19.81 -0.85
N ILE A 175 -7.99 20.32 -1.75
CA ILE A 175 -9.29 20.94 -1.46
C ILE A 175 -10.35 20.37 -2.38
N SER A 176 -11.62 20.48 -1.99
CA SER A 176 -12.75 19.98 -2.77
C SER A 176 -13.91 20.98 -2.77
N ASP A 177 -14.52 21.19 -3.94
CA ASP A 177 -15.77 21.90 -4.04
C ASP A 177 -16.95 21.05 -3.51
N ASP A 178 -16.81 19.71 -3.54
CA ASP A 178 -17.79 18.75 -3.02
C ASP A 178 -17.74 18.66 -1.47
N LEU A 179 -16.64 19.13 -0.86
CA LEU A 179 -16.45 19.20 0.60
C LEU A 179 -15.91 20.58 0.99
N PRO A 180 -16.72 21.61 0.90
CA PRO A 180 -16.27 22.99 1.14
C PRO A 180 -15.72 23.18 2.56
N GLY A 181 -14.64 23.95 2.66
CA GLY A 181 -13.97 24.23 3.94
C GLY A 181 -13.07 23.13 4.47
N VAL A 182 -12.86 22.06 3.70
CA VAL A 182 -11.88 21.01 4.03
C VAL A 182 -10.59 21.23 3.24
N GLU A 183 -9.47 21.21 3.92
CA GLU A 183 -8.13 21.22 3.35
C GLU A 183 -7.28 20.12 4.00
N LEU A 184 -6.67 19.26 3.18
CA LEU A 184 -5.83 18.17 3.64
C LEU A 184 -4.39 18.37 3.15
N PRO A 185 -3.38 18.24 4.02
CA PRO A 185 -1.99 18.22 3.59
C PRO A 185 -1.65 16.93 2.85
N LEU A 186 -0.60 16.96 2.02
CA LEU A 186 -0.06 15.76 1.39
C LEU A 186 0.63 14.89 2.44
N HIS A 187 0.10 13.70 2.66
CA HIS A 187 0.74 12.58 3.36
C HIS A 187 0.83 11.39 2.41
N GLY A 188 1.50 11.60 1.25
CA GLY A 188 1.49 10.69 0.12
C GLY A 188 2.22 9.37 0.40
N PHE A 189 1.60 8.28 -0.02
CA PHE A 189 2.19 6.94 0.00
C PHE A 189 1.54 6.05 -1.08
N THR A 190 2.17 4.92 -1.40
CA THR A 190 1.59 3.91 -2.29
C THR A 190 0.75 2.95 -1.46
N GLY A 191 -0.57 2.91 -1.67
CA GLY A 191 -1.46 1.94 -1.03
C GLY A 191 -1.07 0.51 -1.40
N THR A 192 -0.81 0.29 -2.69
CA THR A 192 -0.33 -0.99 -3.20
C THR A 192 1.15 -0.94 -3.56
N ILE A 193 1.98 -1.59 -2.73
CA ILE A 193 3.41 -1.81 -2.98
C ILE A 193 3.82 -3.21 -2.52
N GLY A 194 4.51 -3.96 -3.37
CA GLY A 194 4.91 -5.33 -3.01
C GLY A 194 5.88 -5.95 -3.99
N VAL A 195 6.32 -7.15 -3.64
CA VAL A 195 7.29 -7.93 -4.43
C VAL A 195 6.64 -9.14 -5.09
N GLY A 196 7.30 -9.73 -6.08
CA GLY A 196 6.80 -10.91 -6.78
C GLY A 196 6.68 -12.13 -5.87
N LEU A 197 5.64 -12.94 -6.09
CA LEU A 197 5.42 -14.23 -5.44
C LEU A 197 5.91 -15.38 -6.32
N GLY A 198 6.45 -16.45 -5.72
CA GLY A 198 6.69 -17.70 -6.41
C GLY A 198 5.44 -18.57 -6.52
N MET A 199 5.47 -19.61 -7.34
CA MET A 199 4.30 -20.50 -7.50
C MET A 199 3.84 -21.16 -6.20
N PRO A 200 4.73 -21.58 -5.25
CA PRO A 200 4.27 -22.10 -3.96
C PRO A 200 3.44 -21.10 -3.15
N GLU A 201 3.82 -19.82 -3.15
CA GLU A 201 3.11 -18.75 -2.46
C GLU A 201 1.79 -18.41 -3.16
N ILE A 202 1.79 -18.39 -4.50
CA ILE A 202 0.57 -18.21 -5.32
C ILE A 202 -0.45 -19.31 -4.98
N GLU A 203 -0.04 -20.57 -4.97
CA GLU A 203 -0.95 -21.67 -4.70
C GLU A 203 -1.46 -21.66 -3.25
N THR A 204 -0.61 -21.34 -2.29
CA THR A 204 -1.01 -21.18 -0.88
C THR A 204 -2.05 -20.08 -0.69
N ALA A 205 -1.82 -18.92 -1.29
CA ALA A 205 -2.76 -17.81 -1.23
C ALA A 205 -4.09 -18.16 -1.92
N TYR A 206 -4.02 -18.77 -3.11
CA TYR A 206 -5.20 -19.20 -3.85
C TYR A 206 -6.06 -20.19 -3.05
N GLN A 207 -5.46 -21.22 -2.44
CA GLN A 207 -6.17 -22.21 -1.63
C GLN A 207 -6.84 -21.57 -0.42
N ARG A 208 -6.13 -20.73 0.31
CA ARG A 208 -6.65 -20.02 1.47
C ARG A 208 -7.85 -19.12 1.13
N GLU A 209 -7.75 -18.38 0.05
CA GLU A 209 -8.82 -17.49 -0.42
C GLU A 209 -10.02 -18.28 -0.96
N GLU A 210 -9.78 -19.39 -1.65
CA GLU A 210 -10.85 -20.25 -2.15
C GLU A 210 -11.61 -20.99 -1.01
N GLU A 211 -10.90 -21.40 0.04
CA GLU A 211 -11.54 -21.94 1.25
C GLU A 211 -12.44 -20.91 1.92
N LEU A 212 -11.98 -19.67 2.06
CA LEU A 212 -12.79 -18.59 2.61
C LEU A 212 -14.02 -18.30 1.71
N ARG A 213 -13.84 -18.29 0.39
CA ARG A 213 -14.93 -18.10 -0.56
C ARG A 213 -16.00 -19.19 -0.44
N LYS A 214 -15.56 -20.46 -0.32
CA LYS A 214 -16.48 -21.61 -0.12
C LYS A 214 -17.23 -21.53 1.20
N ALA A 215 -16.60 -20.93 2.22
CA ALA A 215 -17.25 -20.68 3.53
C ALA A 215 -18.21 -19.48 3.52
N GLY A 216 -18.39 -18.79 2.36
CA GLY A 216 -19.27 -17.62 2.23
C GLY A 216 -18.61 -16.28 2.53
N GLY A 217 -17.28 -16.24 2.71
CA GLY A 217 -16.52 -15.00 2.85
C GLY A 217 -16.47 -14.18 1.55
N PHE A 218 -16.28 -12.87 1.68
CA PHE A 218 -16.12 -12.00 0.53
C PHE A 218 -14.70 -12.12 -0.02
N VAL A 219 -14.57 -12.68 -1.21
CA VAL A 219 -13.29 -12.89 -1.91
C VAL A 219 -13.46 -12.51 -3.37
N LEU A 220 -12.47 -11.84 -3.91
CA LEU A 220 -12.32 -11.56 -5.34
C LEU A 220 -11.33 -12.58 -5.93
N PRO A 221 -11.81 -13.71 -6.51
CA PRO A 221 -10.93 -14.74 -7.04
C PRO A 221 -10.14 -14.25 -8.25
N PRO A 222 -9.10 -14.98 -8.70
CA PRO A 222 -8.44 -14.71 -9.96
C PRO A 222 -9.47 -14.60 -11.09
N GLU A 223 -9.45 -13.48 -11.81
CA GLU A 223 -10.34 -13.21 -12.93
C GLU A 223 -9.50 -12.82 -14.14
N PRO A 224 -9.51 -13.63 -15.22
CA PRO A 224 -8.72 -13.35 -16.41
C PRO A 224 -9.23 -12.14 -17.21
N GLN A 225 -10.52 -11.83 -17.12
CA GLN A 225 -11.07 -10.68 -17.83
C GLN A 225 -10.40 -9.39 -17.36
N ASP A 226 -9.93 -8.57 -18.30
CA ASP A 226 -9.20 -7.31 -18.07
C ASP A 226 -7.87 -7.46 -17.31
N ALA A 227 -7.34 -8.69 -17.22
CA ALA A 227 -6.03 -8.92 -16.60
C ALA A 227 -4.88 -8.53 -17.54
N VAL A 228 -3.87 -7.86 -17.00
CA VAL A 228 -2.66 -7.41 -17.68
C VAL A 228 -1.44 -8.01 -16.98
N PRO A 229 -0.44 -8.57 -17.73
CA PRO A 229 -0.41 -8.77 -19.18
C PRO A 229 -1.34 -9.91 -19.63
N SER A 230 -2.01 -9.71 -20.75
CA SER A 230 -3.06 -10.60 -21.21
C SER A 230 -2.54 -11.96 -21.70
N ASP A 231 -1.31 -12.05 -22.21
CA ASP A 231 -0.67 -13.29 -22.63
C ASP A 231 -0.31 -14.22 -21.46
N VAL A 232 -0.20 -13.69 -20.26
CA VAL A 232 0.04 -14.45 -19.03
C VAL A 232 -1.25 -14.65 -18.25
N CYS A 233 -1.97 -13.57 -17.94
CA CYS A 233 -3.05 -13.53 -16.97
C CYS A 233 -4.44 -13.36 -17.59
N GLY A 234 -4.53 -12.90 -18.85
CA GLY A 234 -5.80 -12.65 -19.54
C GLY A 234 -6.54 -13.92 -19.98
N PRO A 235 -7.71 -13.78 -20.62
CA PRO A 235 -8.44 -14.90 -21.18
C PRO A 235 -7.58 -15.69 -22.17
N GLY A 236 -7.40 -17.00 -21.91
CA GLY A 236 -6.48 -17.85 -22.70
C GLY A 236 -5.01 -17.67 -22.38
N GLY A 237 -4.64 -16.80 -21.46
CA GLY A 237 -3.29 -16.65 -20.97
C GLY A 237 -2.81 -17.92 -20.24
N LYS A 238 -1.49 -18.15 -20.29
CA LYS A 238 -0.89 -19.41 -19.78
C LYS A 238 -1.09 -19.65 -18.27
N ALA A 239 -1.37 -18.60 -17.50
CA ALA A 239 -1.57 -18.65 -16.04
C ALA A 239 -2.91 -18.02 -15.58
N ALA A 240 -3.86 -17.84 -16.48
CA ALA A 240 -5.10 -17.10 -16.27
C ALA A 240 -5.82 -17.40 -14.94
N SER A 241 -5.90 -18.67 -14.52
CA SER A 241 -6.58 -19.10 -13.29
C SER A 241 -5.72 -18.99 -12.02
N ARG A 242 -4.47 -18.55 -12.13
CA ARG A 242 -3.50 -18.47 -11.03
C ARG A 242 -2.87 -17.08 -10.87
N CYS A 243 -3.22 -16.13 -11.71
CA CYS A 243 -2.83 -14.74 -11.54
C CYS A 243 -3.65 -14.10 -10.43
N LEU A 244 -3.06 -13.94 -9.25
CA LEU A 244 -3.75 -13.39 -8.09
C LEU A 244 -4.09 -11.91 -8.30
N ARG A 245 -5.28 -11.52 -7.83
CA ARG A 245 -5.70 -10.11 -7.81
C ARG A 245 -4.80 -9.30 -6.88
N THR A 246 -4.64 -8.02 -7.18
CA THR A 246 -3.85 -7.07 -6.37
C THR A 246 -4.63 -6.51 -5.17
N VAL A 247 -5.95 -6.65 -5.17
CA VAL A 247 -6.83 -6.12 -4.10
C VAL A 247 -6.49 -6.63 -2.70
N PRO A 248 -6.35 -7.95 -2.42
CA PRO A 248 -5.98 -8.37 -1.07
C PRO A 248 -4.49 -8.19 -0.80
N PRO A 249 -4.09 -7.62 0.36
CA PRO A 249 -2.70 -7.68 0.80
C PRO A 249 -2.32 -9.13 1.19
N ARG A 250 -1.03 -9.45 1.00
CA ARG A 250 -0.50 -10.79 1.32
C ARG A 250 0.92 -10.70 1.87
N GLU A 251 1.58 -11.86 1.99
CA GLU A 251 2.95 -11.99 2.51
C GLU A 251 4.00 -11.21 1.72
N ASN A 252 3.69 -10.84 0.50
CA ASN A 252 4.56 -10.03 -0.37
C ASN A 252 4.32 -8.52 -0.26
N GLY A 253 3.43 -8.06 0.60
CA GLY A 253 2.88 -6.70 0.60
C GLY A 253 1.63 -6.62 -0.27
N GLY A 254 1.65 -5.78 -1.27
CA GLY A 254 0.49 -5.47 -2.09
C GLY A 254 -0.34 -4.38 -1.47
N ASN A 255 -1.66 -4.48 -1.53
CA ASN A 255 -2.62 -3.48 -1.10
C ASN A 255 -2.76 -3.45 0.42
N SER A 256 -1.78 -2.86 1.11
CA SER A 256 -1.73 -2.83 2.57
C SER A 256 -2.28 -1.55 3.19
N ASP A 257 -2.38 -0.47 2.44
CA ASP A 257 -3.00 0.81 2.80
C ASP A 257 -2.59 1.35 4.17
N VAL A 258 -1.29 1.21 4.46
CA VAL A 258 -0.71 1.66 5.72
C VAL A 258 -0.17 3.07 5.56
N LYS A 259 -0.88 4.07 6.09
CA LYS A 259 -0.54 5.49 5.93
C LYS A 259 0.84 5.90 6.47
N GLN A 260 1.48 5.04 7.26
CA GLN A 260 2.86 5.24 7.73
C GLN A 260 3.92 4.96 6.66
N MET A 261 3.56 4.48 5.47
CA MET A 261 4.47 4.24 4.34
C MET A 261 4.88 5.51 3.59
N VAL A 262 4.99 6.62 4.31
CA VAL A 262 5.28 7.95 3.78
C VAL A 262 6.78 8.19 3.57
N ARG A 263 7.11 9.31 2.94
CA ARG A 263 8.47 9.80 2.77
C ARG A 263 9.29 9.69 4.06
N GLY A 264 10.51 9.13 3.95
CA GLY A 264 11.45 8.95 5.05
C GLY A 264 11.33 7.60 5.78
N THR A 265 10.34 6.77 5.44
CA THR A 265 10.23 5.41 5.95
C THR A 265 10.86 4.40 5.00
N THR A 266 11.24 3.25 5.51
CA THR A 266 11.78 2.12 4.76
C THR A 266 10.86 0.91 4.92
N LEU A 267 10.42 0.39 3.80
CA LEU A 267 9.57 -0.80 3.72
C LEU A 267 10.46 -2.02 3.51
N LEU A 268 10.25 -3.06 4.28
CA LEU A 268 11.01 -4.31 4.21
C LEU A 268 10.13 -5.42 3.65
N PHE A 269 10.49 -5.95 2.48
CA PHE A 269 9.76 -7.02 1.83
C PHE A 269 10.61 -8.29 1.76
N PRO A 270 10.10 -9.46 2.22
CA PRO A 270 10.80 -10.73 2.00
C PRO A 270 10.81 -11.08 0.50
N CYS A 271 11.97 -11.44 -0.04
CA CYS A 271 12.09 -11.86 -1.44
C CYS A 271 11.64 -13.30 -1.62
N TRP A 272 10.57 -13.53 -2.36
CA TRP A 272 10.04 -14.85 -2.68
C TRP A 272 10.57 -15.40 -4.01
N VAL A 273 11.07 -14.53 -4.88
CA VAL A 273 11.65 -14.86 -6.18
C VAL A 273 12.96 -14.12 -6.39
N LYS A 274 13.76 -14.59 -7.33
CA LYS A 274 14.98 -13.90 -7.76
C LYS A 274 14.67 -12.50 -8.28
N GLY A 275 15.49 -11.52 -7.91
CA GLY A 275 15.28 -10.12 -8.26
C GLY A 275 14.18 -9.43 -7.47
N CYS A 276 13.57 -10.09 -6.47
CA CYS A 276 12.42 -9.63 -5.68
C CYS A 276 11.21 -9.17 -6.51
N MET A 277 11.36 -8.55 -7.67
CA MET A 277 10.28 -8.12 -8.57
C MET A 277 9.33 -7.11 -7.93
N LEU A 278 9.85 -5.94 -7.55
CA LEU A 278 9.10 -4.86 -6.91
C LEU A 278 8.12 -4.19 -7.86
N SER A 279 6.88 -3.99 -7.43
CA SER A 279 5.87 -3.20 -8.15
C SER A 279 5.11 -2.30 -7.20
N MET A 280 4.61 -1.17 -7.70
CA MET A 280 3.84 -0.22 -6.91
C MET A 280 2.82 0.54 -7.77
N GLY A 281 1.76 1.00 -7.13
CA GLY A 281 0.67 1.77 -7.73
C GLY A 281 -0.30 2.22 -6.66
N ASP A 282 -1.53 2.62 -7.07
CA ASP A 282 -2.55 2.92 -6.09
C ASP A 282 -2.04 3.96 -5.07
N THR A 283 -1.64 5.12 -5.59
CA THR A 283 -0.98 6.12 -4.75
C THR A 283 -2.00 7.09 -4.18
N HIS A 284 -1.96 7.23 -2.86
CA HIS A 284 -2.86 8.06 -2.08
C HIS A 284 -2.23 9.41 -1.77
N PHE A 285 -3.02 10.48 -1.87
CA PHE A 285 -2.63 11.82 -1.41
C PHE A 285 -2.75 11.93 0.11
N ALA A 286 -3.82 11.42 0.68
CA ALA A 286 -4.09 11.32 2.10
C ALA A 286 -5.12 10.22 2.36
N GLN A 287 -4.97 9.55 3.50
CA GLN A 287 -5.86 8.49 3.96
C GLN A 287 -5.94 8.50 5.48
N GLY A 288 -7.12 8.26 6.02
CA GLY A 288 -7.30 7.90 7.43
C GLY A 288 -7.04 6.41 7.66
N ASP A 289 -6.59 6.03 8.85
CA ASP A 289 -6.42 4.62 9.20
C ASP A 289 -7.75 3.86 9.06
N GLY A 290 -7.72 2.80 8.26
CA GLY A 290 -8.87 1.96 7.97
C GLY A 290 -9.54 2.22 6.62
N GLU A 291 -9.19 3.31 5.90
CA GLU A 291 -9.70 3.59 4.54
C GLU A 291 -11.19 3.27 4.36
N VAL A 292 -11.98 3.74 5.29
CA VAL A 292 -13.31 3.17 5.61
C VAL A 292 -14.35 3.22 4.47
N SER A 293 -14.25 4.14 3.51
CA SER A 293 -15.14 4.14 2.34
C SER A 293 -14.72 3.15 1.26
N GLY A 294 -13.50 2.62 1.34
CA GLY A 294 -12.88 1.72 0.36
C GLY A 294 -12.02 2.45 -0.66
N THR A 295 -11.78 3.75 -0.46
CA THR A 295 -10.81 4.58 -1.21
C THR A 295 -10.27 5.70 -0.32
N ALA A 296 -9.02 6.07 -0.55
CA ALA A 296 -8.37 7.26 -0.02
C ALA A 296 -8.68 8.51 -0.90
N ILE A 297 -7.81 9.51 -0.90
CA ILE A 297 -7.72 10.44 -2.03
C ILE A 297 -6.81 9.77 -3.06
N GLU A 298 -7.44 9.08 -3.99
CA GLU A 298 -6.78 8.37 -5.09
C GLU A 298 -6.17 9.36 -6.07
N MET A 299 -4.93 9.11 -6.52
CA MET A 299 -4.26 10.00 -7.48
C MET A 299 -3.27 9.25 -8.38
N ASN A 300 -3.05 9.81 -9.56
CA ASN A 300 -1.84 9.52 -10.31
C ASN A 300 -0.65 10.23 -9.63
N ALA A 301 0.51 9.60 -9.58
CA ALA A 301 1.63 10.14 -8.82
C ALA A 301 2.99 9.86 -9.44
N VAL A 302 4.01 10.55 -8.93
CA VAL A 302 5.42 10.23 -9.12
C VAL A 302 6.00 9.87 -7.77
N VAL A 303 6.49 8.66 -7.66
CA VAL A 303 7.07 8.09 -6.45
C VAL A 303 8.56 7.90 -6.63
N THR A 304 9.37 8.38 -5.70
CA THR A 304 10.82 8.19 -5.71
C THR A 304 11.21 7.29 -4.54
N VAL A 305 11.89 6.20 -4.85
CA VAL A 305 12.37 5.25 -3.83
C VAL A 305 13.84 4.92 -4.03
N LYS A 306 14.50 4.48 -2.96
CA LYS A 306 15.81 3.84 -2.99
C LYS A 306 15.66 2.37 -2.65
N VAL A 307 16.36 1.50 -3.40
CA VAL A 307 16.31 0.04 -3.19
C VAL A 307 17.63 -0.49 -2.64
N GLU A 308 17.56 -1.35 -1.62
CA GLU A 308 18.70 -2.02 -1.00
C GLU A 308 18.37 -3.49 -0.73
N VAL A 309 19.37 -4.37 -0.87
CA VAL A 309 19.19 -5.81 -0.60
C VAL A 309 19.85 -6.16 0.73
N ARG A 310 19.06 -6.67 1.67
CA ARG A 310 19.54 -7.20 2.97
C ARG A 310 19.65 -8.71 2.87
N LYS A 311 20.85 -9.22 2.65
CA LYS A 311 21.11 -10.63 2.38
C LYS A 311 20.74 -11.52 3.55
N GLY A 312 19.97 -12.61 3.26
CA GLY A 312 19.61 -13.65 4.22
C GLY A 312 18.61 -13.24 5.31
N GLN A 313 18.15 -11.99 5.31
CA GLN A 313 17.24 -11.50 6.36
C GLN A 313 15.80 -12.04 6.24
N GLY A 314 15.43 -12.69 5.14
CA GLY A 314 14.14 -13.36 5.00
C GLY A 314 13.89 -14.47 6.01
N ALA A 315 14.94 -14.94 6.73
CA ALA A 315 14.77 -15.84 7.88
C ALA A 315 14.01 -15.19 9.05
N TYR A 316 14.09 -13.87 9.17
CA TYR A 316 13.50 -13.06 10.25
C TYR A 316 12.32 -12.21 9.78
N VAL A 317 12.45 -11.59 8.59
CA VAL A 317 11.40 -10.79 7.96
C VAL A 317 10.61 -11.69 7.02
N ARG A 318 9.52 -12.26 7.51
CA ARG A 318 8.64 -13.16 6.75
C ARG A 318 7.38 -12.50 6.21
N TRP A 319 7.12 -11.29 6.67
CA TRP A 319 6.00 -10.42 6.31
C TRP A 319 6.53 -9.02 6.11
N PRO A 320 5.84 -8.18 5.33
CA PRO A 320 6.22 -6.78 5.20
C PRO A 320 6.33 -6.10 6.56
N GLN A 321 7.36 -5.28 6.71
CA GLN A 321 7.61 -4.48 7.90
C GLN A 321 7.91 -3.04 7.46
N ILE A 322 7.67 -2.10 8.36
CA ILE A 322 7.96 -0.69 8.15
C ILE A 322 8.92 -0.26 9.26
N GLU A 323 10.03 0.35 8.86
CA GLU A 323 10.95 0.99 9.79
C GLU A 323 11.13 2.45 9.41
N GLY A 324 11.28 3.30 10.40
CA GLY A 324 11.50 4.73 10.18
C GLY A 324 12.13 5.34 11.42
N LYS A 325 12.78 6.48 11.23
CA LYS A 325 13.14 7.31 12.39
C LYS A 325 11.88 8.05 12.81
N ALA A 326 11.63 8.11 14.11
CA ALA A 326 10.72 9.11 14.68
C ALA A 326 11.33 10.50 14.43
N VAL A 327 11.30 10.95 13.19
CA VAL A 327 11.76 12.30 12.84
C VAL A 327 10.69 13.24 13.33
N PRO A 328 11.01 14.25 14.16
CA PRO A 328 10.08 15.32 14.44
C PRO A 328 9.57 15.89 13.10
N GLY A 329 8.28 15.77 12.85
CA GLY A 329 7.62 16.22 11.62
C GLY A 329 6.95 15.12 10.81
N ILE A 330 7.58 14.01 10.47
CA ILE A 330 6.97 13.05 9.53
C ILE A 330 5.87 12.21 10.20
N LEU A 331 6.17 11.53 11.31
CA LEU A 331 5.13 10.76 12.04
C LEU A 331 4.26 11.67 12.91
N LYS A 332 4.80 12.80 13.37
CA LYS A 332 4.05 13.81 14.12
C LYS A 332 2.93 14.43 13.27
N ASP A 333 3.19 14.66 11.99
CA ASP A 333 2.19 15.23 11.07
C ASP A 333 1.02 14.25 10.78
N LEU A 334 1.20 12.97 11.09
CA LEU A 334 0.13 11.97 11.03
C LEU A 334 -0.75 11.92 12.29
N GLU A 335 -0.32 12.55 13.39
CA GLU A 335 -1.11 12.66 14.63
C GLU A 335 -1.62 14.09 14.80
N PRO A 336 -2.91 14.29 15.17
CA PRO A 336 -3.50 15.64 15.23
C PRO A 336 -3.02 16.43 16.43
N ASP A 337 -2.73 17.72 16.23
CA ASP A 337 -2.54 18.68 17.33
C ASP A 337 -3.88 18.96 18.03
N ARG A 338 -4.98 19.04 17.25
CA ARG A 338 -6.36 19.17 17.75
C ARG A 338 -7.24 18.12 17.09
N PHE A 339 -8.04 17.46 17.91
CA PHE A 339 -8.92 16.41 17.42
C PHE A 339 -10.26 16.36 18.13
N VAL A 340 -11.21 15.72 17.50
CA VAL A 340 -12.40 15.14 18.14
C VAL A 340 -12.36 13.62 17.96
N ALA A 341 -12.85 12.88 18.92
CA ALA A 341 -12.87 11.42 18.83
C ALA A 341 -14.23 10.87 19.32
N THR A 342 -14.66 9.80 18.69
CA THR A 342 -15.83 9.03 19.10
C THR A 342 -15.42 7.63 19.50
N MET A 343 -16.02 7.12 20.59
CA MET A 343 -15.73 5.78 21.13
C MET A 343 -16.83 4.81 20.71
N GLY A 344 -16.42 3.66 20.21
CA GLY A 344 -17.30 2.55 19.89
C GLY A 344 -17.03 1.33 20.78
N ILE A 345 -18.07 0.58 21.08
CA ILE A 345 -18.04 -0.70 21.75
C ILE A 345 -18.75 -1.75 20.88
N PRO A 346 -18.53 -3.07 21.07
CA PRO A 346 -19.08 -4.09 20.19
C PRO A 346 -20.59 -4.32 20.40
N VAL A 347 -21.39 -3.30 20.08
CA VAL A 347 -22.85 -3.33 20.17
C VAL A 347 -23.44 -3.62 18.80
N LYS A 348 -24.31 -4.62 18.72
CA LYS A 348 -25.08 -4.91 17.52
C LYS A 348 -26.26 -3.92 17.40
N PRO A 349 -26.72 -3.64 16.18
CA PRO A 349 -28.01 -2.99 15.98
C PRO A 349 -29.10 -3.72 16.75
N LYS A 350 -30.13 -2.98 17.16
CA LYS A 350 -31.24 -3.59 17.92
C LYS A 350 -31.85 -4.77 17.16
N GLY A 351 -31.80 -5.94 17.78
CA GLY A 351 -32.17 -7.20 17.16
C GLY A 351 -30.99 -7.94 16.53
N GLU A 352 -31.25 -9.06 15.88
CA GLU A 352 -30.27 -9.85 15.18
C GLU A 352 -29.74 -9.09 13.95
N LEU A 353 -28.43 -9.20 13.66
CA LEU A 353 -27.86 -8.65 12.46
C LEU A 353 -28.49 -9.30 11.22
N PRO A 354 -29.01 -8.54 10.24
CA PRO A 354 -29.50 -9.10 9.01
C PRO A 354 -28.40 -9.85 8.24
N ALA A 355 -28.77 -10.82 7.42
CA ALA A 355 -27.83 -11.67 6.68
C ALA A 355 -26.70 -10.91 5.98
N PRO A 356 -26.94 -9.76 5.32
CA PRO A 356 -25.86 -8.99 4.69
C PRO A 356 -24.80 -8.45 5.64
N LEU A 357 -25.12 -8.34 6.95
CA LEU A 357 -24.22 -7.82 8.00
C LEU A 357 -23.58 -8.91 8.84
N LYS A 358 -23.90 -10.19 8.63
CA LYS A 358 -23.33 -11.29 9.42
C LYS A 358 -21.81 -11.41 9.34
N TYR A 359 -21.19 -10.85 8.30
CA TYR A 359 -19.74 -10.77 8.21
C TYR A 359 -19.11 -9.88 9.31
N LEU A 360 -19.89 -9.00 9.93
CA LEU A 360 -19.48 -8.14 11.07
C LEU A 360 -19.68 -8.83 12.42
N ASP A 361 -20.27 -9.99 12.43
CA ASP A 361 -20.57 -10.72 13.65
C ASP A 361 -19.57 -11.86 13.82
N GLY A 362 -18.69 -11.72 14.79
CA GLY A 362 -17.71 -12.76 15.09
C GLY A 362 -18.42 -14.12 15.26
N ALA A 363 -17.87 -15.14 14.62
CA ALA A 363 -18.49 -16.48 14.57
C ALA A 363 -18.76 -17.08 15.97
N ARG A 364 -18.00 -16.64 16.98
CA ARG A 364 -18.06 -17.17 18.35
C ARG A 364 -19.35 -16.83 19.08
N PHE A 365 -19.91 -15.65 18.84
CA PHE A 365 -21.10 -15.14 19.53
C PHE A 365 -22.20 -14.65 18.58
N GLY A 366 -22.27 -15.24 17.39
CA GLY A 366 -23.21 -14.86 16.33
C GLY A 366 -24.69 -14.99 16.71
N ASN A 367 -24.99 -15.78 17.73
CA ASN A 367 -26.35 -15.96 18.25
C ASN A 367 -26.78 -14.88 19.26
N LEU A 368 -25.89 -14.03 19.74
CA LEU A 368 -26.29 -12.92 20.62
C LEU A 368 -26.92 -11.79 19.79
N THR A 369 -27.96 -11.16 20.35
CA THR A 369 -28.80 -10.21 19.60
C THR A 369 -28.35 -8.75 19.70
N ASN A 370 -27.54 -8.37 20.70
CA ASN A 370 -27.24 -6.98 20.98
C ASN A 370 -25.78 -6.69 21.35
N MET A 371 -24.95 -7.72 21.47
CA MET A 371 -23.54 -7.57 21.84
C MET A 371 -22.70 -8.72 21.27
N SER A 372 -21.42 -8.50 21.02
CA SER A 372 -20.46 -9.51 20.62
C SER A 372 -19.05 -9.12 21.06
N GLU A 373 -18.17 -10.08 21.34
CA GLU A 373 -16.73 -9.84 21.47
C GLU A 373 -16.10 -9.64 20.08
N ASP A 374 -16.41 -8.55 19.40
CA ASP A 374 -15.99 -8.31 18.03
C ASP A 374 -15.47 -6.87 17.86
N THR A 375 -14.18 -6.74 17.63
CA THR A 375 -13.53 -5.44 17.39
C THR A 375 -14.09 -4.73 16.16
N THR A 376 -14.55 -5.48 15.15
CA THR A 376 -15.13 -4.91 13.93
C THR A 376 -16.45 -4.19 14.24
N LEU A 377 -17.27 -4.73 15.17
CA LEU A 377 -18.48 -4.06 15.63
C LEU A 377 -18.15 -2.80 16.44
N ALA A 378 -17.10 -2.82 17.27
CA ALA A 378 -16.66 -1.63 17.99
C ALA A 378 -16.17 -0.53 17.04
N ALA A 379 -15.40 -0.89 16.00
CA ALA A 379 -14.98 0.04 14.95
C ALA A 379 -16.17 0.63 14.20
N ARG A 380 -17.14 -0.20 13.80
CA ARG A 380 -18.37 0.25 13.16
C ARG A 380 -19.16 1.25 14.03
N ASP A 381 -19.34 0.94 15.32
CA ASP A 381 -20.06 1.79 16.27
C ASP A 381 -19.37 3.15 16.44
N SER A 382 -18.03 3.17 16.57
CA SER A 382 -17.27 4.42 16.68
C SER A 382 -17.38 5.28 15.42
N LEU A 383 -17.30 4.66 14.25
CA LEU A 383 -17.36 5.36 12.97
C LEU A 383 -18.76 5.96 12.69
N LEU A 384 -19.83 5.21 12.98
CA LEU A 384 -21.19 5.72 12.86
C LEU A 384 -21.42 6.93 13.76
N LYS A 385 -20.91 6.90 15.00
CA LYS A 385 -20.97 8.05 15.93
C LYS A 385 -20.19 9.24 15.42
N MET A 386 -19.04 9.04 14.74
CA MET A 386 -18.29 10.13 14.09
C MET A 386 -19.10 10.74 12.96
N ILE A 387 -19.73 9.94 12.11
CA ILE A 387 -20.61 10.43 11.04
C ILE A 387 -21.77 11.24 11.62
N ASP A 388 -22.40 10.76 12.71
CA ASP A 388 -23.49 11.48 13.38
C ASP A 388 -23.00 12.80 14.01
N LEU A 389 -21.80 12.83 14.60
CA LEU A 389 -21.19 14.07 15.09
C LEU A 389 -20.94 15.06 13.95
N LEU A 390 -20.36 14.60 12.83
CA LEU A 390 -20.03 15.44 11.69
C LEU A 390 -21.26 16.03 10.95
N THR A 391 -22.38 15.33 11.01
CA THR A 391 -23.65 15.78 10.39
C THR A 391 -24.59 16.50 11.37
N GLY A 392 -24.26 16.45 12.66
CA GLY A 392 -25.05 17.02 13.75
C GLY A 392 -24.70 18.48 14.08
N PRO A 393 -25.39 19.04 15.07
CA PRO A 393 -25.20 20.46 15.46
C PRO A 393 -23.86 20.73 16.17
N GLN A 394 -23.13 19.70 16.58
CA GLN A 394 -21.81 19.81 17.23
C GLN A 394 -20.66 19.60 16.26
N SER A 395 -20.93 19.56 14.95
CA SER A 395 -19.92 19.40 13.92
C SER A 395 -18.87 20.50 14.01
N PRO A 396 -17.56 20.16 13.94
CA PRO A 396 -16.51 21.16 13.82
C PRO A 396 -16.49 21.83 12.45
N SER A 397 -17.19 21.30 11.45
CA SER A 397 -17.33 21.90 10.13
C SER A 397 -18.25 23.12 10.18
N LYS A 398 -17.84 24.20 9.51
CA LYS A 398 -18.70 25.37 9.29
C LYS A 398 -19.79 25.13 8.25
N HIS A 399 -19.63 24.06 7.45
CA HIS A 399 -20.55 23.65 6.41
C HIS A 399 -21.35 22.44 6.87
N LYS A 400 -22.63 22.43 6.55
CA LYS A 400 -23.48 21.26 6.82
C LYS A 400 -23.07 20.13 5.86
N LEU A 401 -22.58 19.03 6.43
CA LEU A 401 -22.21 17.85 5.66
C LEU A 401 -23.41 16.91 5.51
N SER A 402 -23.51 16.24 4.35
CA SER A 402 -24.32 15.03 4.20
C SER A 402 -23.66 13.84 4.89
N ARG A 403 -24.39 12.74 5.08
CA ARG A 403 -23.81 11.51 5.66
C ARG A 403 -22.74 10.92 4.76
N GLU A 404 -22.94 10.99 3.45
CA GLU A 404 -21.97 10.53 2.45
C GLU A 404 -20.69 11.38 2.51
N GLN A 405 -20.81 12.70 2.57
CA GLN A 405 -19.68 13.62 2.73
C GLN A 405 -18.91 13.34 4.04
N ALA A 406 -19.63 13.11 5.14
CA ALA A 406 -19.02 12.77 6.42
C ALA A 406 -18.30 11.41 6.36
N TYR A 407 -18.87 10.42 5.67
CA TYR A 407 -18.24 9.11 5.49
C TYR A 407 -16.96 9.19 4.63
N ILE A 408 -17.01 9.92 3.53
CA ILE A 408 -15.82 10.23 2.70
C ILE A 408 -14.75 10.92 3.54
N LEU A 409 -15.13 11.97 4.31
CA LEU A 409 -14.19 12.68 5.19
C LEU A 409 -13.55 11.73 6.22
N CYS A 410 -14.32 10.80 6.78
CA CYS A 410 -13.76 9.78 7.65
C CYS A 410 -12.73 8.90 6.94
N SER A 411 -12.96 8.54 5.68
CA SER A 411 -12.03 7.71 4.90
C SER A 411 -10.68 8.37 4.67
N VAL A 412 -10.66 9.69 4.49
CA VAL A 412 -9.45 10.43 4.11
C VAL A 412 -8.74 11.13 5.28
N ALA A 413 -9.44 11.33 6.42
CA ALA A 413 -8.95 12.15 7.52
C ALA A 413 -9.25 11.64 8.94
N CYS A 414 -9.99 10.53 9.11
CA CYS A 414 -10.20 9.93 10.42
C CYS A 414 -9.36 8.68 10.59
N ASP A 415 -8.86 8.47 11.80
CA ASP A 415 -8.11 7.27 12.17
C ASP A 415 -8.95 6.35 13.03
N LEU A 416 -9.09 5.09 12.62
CA LEU A 416 -9.60 4.03 13.47
C LEU A 416 -8.47 3.49 14.34
N LYS A 417 -8.54 3.72 15.65
CA LYS A 417 -7.53 3.28 16.62
C LYS A 417 -8.12 2.23 17.56
N ILE A 418 -7.45 1.09 17.66
CA ILE A 418 -7.76 0.09 18.68
C ILE A 418 -7.28 0.64 20.02
N SER A 419 -8.22 1.01 20.88
CA SER A 419 -7.92 1.67 22.15
C SER A 419 -7.82 0.68 23.31
N ASN A 420 -8.62 -0.40 23.28
CA ASN A 420 -8.67 -1.41 24.32
C ASN A 420 -9.14 -2.76 23.76
N MET A 421 -8.39 -3.82 24.02
CA MET A 421 -8.67 -5.20 23.60
C MET A 421 -8.71 -6.17 24.77
N VAL A 422 -8.76 -5.67 26.02
CA VAL A 422 -8.60 -6.50 27.23
C VAL A 422 -9.76 -6.40 28.20
N ASP A 423 -10.55 -5.33 28.14
CA ASP A 423 -11.64 -5.10 29.08
C ASP A 423 -12.93 -5.75 28.58
N VAL A 424 -12.96 -7.05 28.66
CA VAL A 424 -14.11 -7.87 28.25
C VAL A 424 -15.39 -7.52 29.06
N PRO A 425 -16.55 -7.54 28.40
CA PRO A 425 -16.80 -7.92 27.02
C PRO A 425 -16.68 -6.77 26.02
N ASN A 426 -16.36 -5.54 26.45
CA ASN A 426 -16.45 -4.32 25.65
C ASN A 426 -15.08 -3.84 25.19
N PHE A 427 -14.59 -4.36 24.08
CA PHE A 427 -13.46 -3.78 23.39
C PHE A 427 -13.78 -2.35 22.95
N VAL A 428 -12.80 -1.47 22.95
CA VAL A 428 -12.96 -0.07 22.54
C VAL A 428 -12.15 0.24 21.30
N VAL A 429 -12.84 0.74 20.29
CA VAL A 429 -12.22 1.37 19.11
C VAL A 429 -12.61 2.84 19.11
N THR A 430 -11.67 3.73 18.81
CA THR A 430 -11.94 5.14 18.63
C THR A 430 -11.76 5.55 17.16
N THR A 431 -12.66 6.39 16.69
CA THR A 431 -12.49 7.14 15.44
C THR A 431 -12.02 8.54 15.81
N VAL A 432 -10.83 8.93 15.34
CA VAL A 432 -10.17 10.20 15.66
C VAL A 432 -10.13 11.06 14.41
N LEU A 433 -10.66 12.27 14.46
CA LEU A 433 -10.62 13.25 13.37
C LEU A 433 -9.72 14.42 13.71
N HIS A 434 -8.81 14.76 12.83
CA HIS A 434 -8.04 16.00 12.86
C HIS A 434 -8.95 17.19 12.55
N VAL A 435 -9.26 18.04 13.53
CA VAL A 435 -10.17 19.17 13.29
C VAL A 435 -9.51 20.31 12.51
N ASP A 436 -8.19 20.33 12.38
CA ASP A 436 -7.45 21.33 11.60
C ASP A 436 -7.63 21.18 10.08
N VAL A 437 -8.28 20.09 9.64
CA VAL A 437 -8.72 19.94 8.24
C VAL A 437 -9.82 20.92 7.85
N PHE A 438 -10.56 21.44 8.84
CA PHE A 438 -11.59 22.47 8.60
C PHE A 438 -10.99 23.88 8.64
N LYS A 439 -11.32 24.71 7.64
CA LYS A 439 -10.82 26.07 7.47
C LYS A 439 -11.89 27.14 7.72
#